data_05eea588b0f568de6ef3538334d36371
#
_entry.id   05eea588b0f568de6ef3538334d36371
#
_cell.length_a   1.000
_cell.length_b   1.000
_cell.length_c   1.000
_cell.angle_alpha   90.00
_cell.angle_beta   90.00
_cell.angle_gamma   90.00
#
_symmetry.space_group_name_H-M   'P 1'
#
loop_
_entity.id
_entity.type
_entity.pdbx_description
1 polymer ?
#
loop_
_entity_poly.entity_id
_entity_poly.type
_entity_poly.pdbx_seq_one_letter_code
_entity_poly.pdbx_strand_id
1 'polypeptide(L)'
;MATYVIGDIHGRLKLLDQLIQNVPWNVARDKIILLGDLIDRGDDAPGVVDRVIELVNGNSNIIVLRGNHEQMMLDCLDYGDLQWLIPENGGLATLSAYGFELDQLKDVSDIKIPAEHVEFIRNLPFYHEDEQAIYVHAGLVPGEHPADTDTDVLVWTRDLDFFKGYTGKLCFFGHTPTGFLPREGRSRRWGIYIHNGCVGIDTSGEDGSPLSCIQVETFTLYQSYPSGGTEVERLKHRKPSAPTVRVAP
;
A
#
# COMPACT_ATOMS: atom_id res chain seq x y z
N MET A 1 -4.18 -21.84 3.82
CA MET A 1 -4.28 -20.63 3.02
C MET A 1 -3.53 -19.55 3.79
N ALA A 2 -2.52 -18.98 3.20
CA ALA A 2 -1.78 -17.87 3.82
C ALA A 2 -2.20 -16.55 3.18
N THR A 3 -2.09 -15.45 3.92
CA THR A 3 -2.35 -14.09 3.44
C THR A 3 -1.06 -13.29 3.53
N TYR A 4 -0.67 -12.67 2.41
CA TYR A 4 0.52 -11.84 2.29
C TYR A 4 0.08 -10.41 1.97
N VAL A 5 0.62 -9.44 2.70
CA VAL A 5 0.30 -8.01 2.51
C VAL A 5 1.56 -7.28 2.05
N ILE A 6 1.46 -6.56 0.94
CA ILE A 6 2.55 -5.79 0.35
C ILE A 6 2.26 -4.31 0.54
N GLY A 7 3.23 -3.56 1.01
CA GLY A 7 3.16 -2.09 1.16
C GLY A 7 3.38 -1.34 -0.14
N ASP A 8 3.58 -0.04 -0.01
CA ASP A 8 3.68 0.95 -1.08
C ASP A 8 4.82 0.63 -2.06
N ILE A 9 4.50 0.49 -3.33
CA ILE A 9 5.44 0.04 -4.36
C ILE A 9 6.16 1.20 -5.02
N HIS A 10 5.42 2.26 -5.35
CA HIS A 10 5.95 3.47 -5.95
C HIS A 10 6.88 3.20 -7.15
N GLY A 11 6.35 2.66 -8.25
CA GLY A 11 7.07 2.47 -9.51
C GLY A 11 8.31 1.57 -9.42
N ARG A 12 8.52 0.84 -8.32
CA ARG A 12 9.72 0.01 -8.09
C ARG A 12 9.50 -1.44 -8.55
N LEU A 13 9.30 -1.64 -9.88
CA LEU A 13 9.00 -2.94 -10.49
C LEU A 13 10.00 -4.02 -10.09
N LYS A 14 11.29 -3.71 -10.11
CA LYS A 14 12.35 -4.68 -9.75
C LYS A 14 12.20 -5.21 -8.33
N LEU A 15 11.79 -4.36 -7.38
CA LEU A 15 11.56 -4.78 -6.00
C LEU A 15 10.31 -5.62 -5.87
N LEU A 16 9.24 -5.27 -6.61
CA LEU A 16 8.01 -6.06 -6.65
C LEU A 16 8.29 -7.47 -7.20
N ASP A 17 8.95 -7.59 -8.34
CA ASP A 17 9.29 -8.89 -8.94
C ASP A 17 10.20 -9.72 -8.03
N GLN A 18 11.22 -9.11 -7.45
CA GLN A 18 12.11 -9.77 -6.50
C GLN A 18 11.34 -10.27 -5.28
N LEU A 19 10.40 -9.48 -4.75
CA LEU A 19 9.59 -9.85 -3.61
C LEU A 19 8.68 -11.04 -3.95
N ILE A 20 7.94 -10.96 -5.07
CA ILE A 20 7.04 -12.01 -5.55
C ILE A 20 7.78 -13.33 -5.78
N GLN A 21 9.00 -13.29 -6.31
CA GLN A 21 9.83 -14.49 -6.55
C GLN A 21 10.31 -15.14 -5.25
N ASN A 22 10.54 -14.37 -4.19
CA ASN A 22 11.16 -14.86 -2.96
C ASN A 22 10.15 -15.16 -1.83
N VAL A 23 8.93 -14.63 -1.91
CA VAL A 23 7.85 -14.96 -0.96
C VAL A 23 7.32 -16.36 -1.27
N PRO A 24 7.22 -17.28 -0.29
CA PRO A 24 6.82 -18.67 -0.52
C PRO A 24 5.30 -18.83 -0.65
N TRP A 25 4.65 -18.00 -1.44
CA TRP A 25 3.21 -18.06 -1.67
C TRP A 25 2.82 -19.11 -2.71
N ASN A 26 1.64 -19.67 -2.54
CA ASN A 26 1.05 -20.62 -3.48
C ASN A 26 -0.09 -19.92 -4.24
N VAL A 27 0.16 -19.63 -5.53
CA VAL A 27 -0.78 -18.92 -6.43
C VAL A 27 -2.20 -19.48 -6.39
N ALA A 28 -2.36 -20.79 -6.28
CA ALA A 28 -3.66 -21.45 -6.39
C ALA A 28 -4.53 -21.32 -5.13
N ARG A 29 -3.97 -20.92 -3.99
CA ARG A 29 -4.70 -20.94 -2.71
C ARG A 29 -4.43 -19.78 -1.77
N ASP A 30 -3.25 -19.15 -1.88
CA ASP A 30 -2.88 -18.09 -0.95
C ASP A 30 -3.34 -16.73 -1.47
N LYS A 31 -3.58 -15.80 -0.57
CA LYS A 31 -4.05 -14.45 -0.87
C LYS A 31 -2.87 -13.48 -0.86
N ILE A 32 -2.84 -12.56 -1.81
CA ILE A 32 -1.96 -11.39 -1.77
C ILE A 32 -2.81 -10.12 -1.76
N ILE A 33 -2.47 -9.19 -0.87
CA ILE A 33 -3.11 -7.89 -0.76
C ILE A 33 -2.05 -6.82 -0.93
N LEU A 34 -2.21 -5.96 -1.94
CA LEU A 34 -1.38 -4.78 -2.18
C LEU A 34 -2.13 -3.57 -1.61
N LEU A 35 -1.46 -2.79 -0.77
CA LEU A 35 -2.11 -1.69 -0.04
C LEU A 35 -2.27 -0.39 -0.84
N GLY A 36 -1.92 -0.38 -2.13
CA GLY A 36 -1.97 0.80 -3.00
C GLY A 36 -0.62 1.43 -3.22
N ASP A 37 -0.62 2.66 -3.73
CA ASP A 37 0.56 3.43 -4.15
C ASP A 37 1.47 2.61 -5.07
N LEU A 38 0.90 2.19 -6.20
CA LEU A 38 1.60 1.44 -7.24
C LEU A 38 2.53 2.36 -8.04
N ILE A 39 2.08 3.59 -8.27
CA ILE A 39 2.69 4.60 -9.15
C ILE A 39 3.50 5.64 -8.35
N ASP A 40 4.12 6.56 -9.09
CA ASP A 40 4.87 7.73 -8.63
C ASP A 40 6.23 7.41 -8.00
N ARG A 41 7.11 8.42 -7.98
CA ARG A 41 8.46 8.40 -7.37
C ARG A 41 9.47 7.48 -8.04
N GLY A 42 9.11 6.22 -8.28
CA GLY A 42 9.98 5.23 -8.90
C GLY A 42 10.12 5.38 -10.43
N ASP A 43 10.92 4.53 -11.01
CA ASP A 43 11.37 4.63 -12.40
C ASP A 43 10.51 3.85 -13.40
N ASP A 44 9.60 2.98 -12.93
CA ASP A 44 8.80 2.11 -13.81
C ASP A 44 7.36 1.91 -13.33
N ALA A 45 6.62 3.02 -13.20
CA ALA A 45 5.20 2.97 -12.86
C ALA A 45 4.36 2.18 -13.89
N PRO A 46 4.54 2.34 -15.23
CA PRO A 46 3.84 1.51 -16.21
C PRO A 46 4.06 0.02 -15.99
N GLY A 47 5.32 -0.39 -15.83
CA GLY A 47 5.66 -1.80 -15.61
C GLY A 47 5.09 -2.38 -14.32
N VAL A 48 4.97 -1.58 -13.25
CA VAL A 48 4.28 -2.00 -12.02
C VAL A 48 2.80 -2.23 -12.29
N VAL A 49 2.12 -1.30 -12.98
CA VAL A 49 0.69 -1.43 -13.30
C VAL A 49 0.44 -2.64 -14.19
N ASP A 50 1.22 -2.83 -15.27
CA ASP A 50 1.15 -4.01 -16.15
C ASP A 50 1.31 -5.30 -15.34
N ARG A 51 2.34 -5.35 -14.49
CA ARG A 51 2.63 -6.53 -13.67
C ARG A 51 1.51 -6.87 -12.70
N VAL A 52 0.91 -5.87 -12.10
CA VAL A 52 -0.20 -6.06 -11.16
C VAL A 52 -1.46 -6.49 -11.91
N ILE A 53 -1.77 -5.93 -13.07
CA ILE A 53 -2.87 -6.36 -13.95
C ILE A 53 -2.69 -7.84 -14.33
N GLU A 54 -1.50 -8.25 -14.76
CA GLU A 54 -1.20 -9.66 -15.06
C GLU A 54 -1.48 -10.59 -13.88
N LEU A 55 -1.05 -10.18 -12.68
CA LEU A 55 -1.25 -10.96 -11.46
C LEU A 55 -2.73 -11.12 -11.13
N VAL A 56 -3.52 -10.04 -11.19
CA VAL A 56 -4.96 -10.02 -10.89
C VAL A 56 -5.73 -10.83 -11.93
N ASN A 57 -5.43 -10.66 -13.22
CA ASN A 57 -6.09 -11.40 -14.30
C ASN A 57 -5.84 -12.91 -14.22
N GLY A 58 -4.72 -13.31 -13.66
CA GLY A 58 -4.36 -14.71 -13.44
C GLY A 58 -4.90 -15.31 -12.15
N ASN A 59 -5.38 -14.50 -11.21
CA ASN A 59 -5.71 -15.00 -9.87
C ASN A 59 -6.66 -14.08 -9.07
N SER A 60 -7.87 -14.54 -8.82
CA SER A 60 -8.87 -13.83 -8.00
C SER A 60 -8.52 -13.71 -6.50
N ASN A 61 -7.46 -14.36 -6.03
CA ASN A 61 -6.97 -14.21 -4.65
C ASN A 61 -6.02 -13.01 -4.49
N ILE A 62 -5.76 -12.25 -5.56
CA ILE A 62 -4.97 -11.02 -5.50
C ILE A 62 -5.91 -9.83 -5.41
N ILE A 63 -5.75 -9.04 -4.37
CA ILE A 63 -6.54 -7.85 -4.08
C ILE A 63 -5.60 -6.66 -4.08
N VAL A 64 -5.97 -5.62 -4.79
CA VAL A 64 -5.20 -4.38 -4.88
C VAL A 64 -6.08 -3.25 -4.39
N LEU A 65 -5.59 -2.48 -3.44
CA LEU A 65 -6.31 -1.31 -2.92
C LEU A 65 -5.88 -0.06 -3.68
N ARG A 66 -6.75 0.95 -3.70
CA ARG A 66 -6.41 2.28 -4.18
C ARG A 66 -5.64 3.04 -3.11
N GLY A 67 -4.48 3.60 -3.48
CA GLY A 67 -3.76 4.56 -2.67
C GLY A 67 -4.10 6.01 -3.05
N ASN A 68 -3.57 6.95 -2.28
CA ASN A 68 -3.76 8.37 -2.58
C ASN A 68 -3.04 8.82 -3.87
N HIS A 69 -1.95 8.15 -4.25
CA HIS A 69 -1.26 8.45 -5.51
C HIS A 69 -2.09 8.07 -6.73
N GLU A 70 -2.77 6.93 -6.70
CA GLU A 70 -3.76 6.56 -7.72
C GLU A 70 -4.92 7.56 -7.75
N GLN A 71 -5.41 7.99 -6.58
CA GLN A 71 -6.50 8.98 -6.52
C GLN A 71 -6.07 10.33 -7.09
N MET A 72 -4.88 10.84 -6.73
CA MET A 72 -4.36 12.10 -7.29
C MET A 72 -4.23 12.04 -8.82
N MET A 73 -3.76 10.92 -9.37
CA MET A 73 -3.70 10.74 -10.83
C MET A 73 -5.10 10.83 -11.46
N LEU A 74 -6.08 10.14 -10.89
CA LEU A 74 -7.46 10.19 -11.39
C LEU A 74 -8.05 11.59 -11.30
N ASP A 75 -7.85 12.30 -10.19
CA ASP A 75 -8.35 13.66 -10.00
C ASP A 75 -7.70 14.65 -10.99
N CYS A 76 -6.42 14.44 -11.28
CA CYS A 76 -5.73 15.19 -12.32
C CYS A 76 -6.34 14.95 -13.70
N LEU A 77 -6.56 13.70 -14.09
CA LEU A 77 -7.08 13.35 -15.40
C LEU A 77 -8.56 13.73 -15.58
N ASP A 78 -9.37 13.63 -14.54
CA ASP A 78 -10.82 13.84 -14.59
C ASP A 78 -11.23 15.30 -14.36
N TYR A 79 -10.53 16.00 -13.46
CA TYR A 79 -10.93 17.32 -12.98
C TYR A 79 -9.86 18.40 -13.21
N GLY A 80 -8.66 18.03 -13.66
CA GLY A 80 -7.54 18.96 -13.84
C GLY A 80 -6.89 19.39 -12.54
N ASP A 81 -7.02 18.61 -11.47
CA ASP A 81 -6.33 18.88 -10.19
C ASP A 81 -4.83 18.67 -10.38
N LEU A 82 -4.04 19.72 -10.18
CA LEU A 82 -2.60 19.69 -10.39
C LEU A 82 -1.81 19.10 -9.19
N GLN A 83 -2.48 18.67 -8.13
CA GLN A 83 -1.81 18.13 -6.95
C GLN A 83 -0.89 16.95 -7.30
N TRP A 84 -1.31 16.08 -8.21
CA TRP A 84 -0.48 14.98 -8.70
C TRP A 84 0.84 15.42 -9.33
N LEU A 85 0.87 16.58 -9.99
CA LEU A 85 2.03 17.10 -10.71
C LEU A 85 2.98 17.91 -9.81
N ILE A 86 2.66 18.10 -8.53
CA ILE A 86 3.58 18.70 -7.56
C ILE A 86 4.80 17.77 -7.40
N PRO A 87 6.05 18.29 -7.53
CA PRO A 87 7.26 17.43 -7.51
C PRO A 87 7.36 16.49 -6.34
N GLU A 88 6.94 16.93 -5.14
CA GLU A 88 6.96 16.16 -3.90
C GLU A 88 6.05 14.92 -3.94
N ASN A 89 5.02 14.93 -4.78
CA ASN A 89 4.09 13.82 -4.94
C ASN A 89 4.62 12.76 -5.92
N GLY A 90 5.52 13.14 -6.83
CA GLY A 90 6.22 12.20 -7.70
C GLY A 90 5.50 11.82 -8.99
N GLY A 91 4.34 12.43 -9.30
CA GLY A 91 3.58 12.16 -10.53
C GLY A 91 4.38 12.45 -11.82
N LEU A 92 5.31 13.41 -11.76
CA LEU A 92 6.21 13.68 -12.87
C LEU A 92 7.10 12.48 -13.23
N ALA A 93 7.50 11.66 -12.24
CA ALA A 93 8.24 10.43 -12.52
C ALA A 93 7.36 9.41 -13.26
N THR A 94 6.10 9.29 -12.88
CA THR A 94 5.12 8.46 -13.58
C THR A 94 4.96 8.92 -15.03
N LEU A 95 4.74 10.22 -15.27
CA LEU A 95 4.63 10.76 -16.63
C LEU A 95 5.89 10.48 -17.46
N SER A 96 7.07 10.71 -16.91
CA SER A 96 8.34 10.41 -17.57
C SER A 96 8.45 8.91 -17.91
N ALA A 97 8.05 8.02 -16.99
CA ALA A 97 8.06 6.57 -17.22
C ALA A 97 7.07 6.14 -18.32
N TYR A 98 5.95 6.86 -18.51
CA TYR A 98 5.02 6.68 -19.64
C TYR A 98 5.56 7.31 -20.93
N GLY A 99 6.73 7.94 -20.92
CA GLY A 99 7.37 8.52 -22.11
C GLY A 99 6.94 9.95 -22.43
N PHE A 100 6.35 10.68 -21.47
CA PHE A 100 6.02 12.10 -21.68
C PHE A 100 7.28 12.97 -21.55
N GLU A 101 7.46 13.86 -22.51
CA GLU A 101 8.44 14.94 -22.43
C GLU A 101 7.82 16.08 -21.61
N LEU A 102 8.24 16.24 -20.37
CA LEU A 102 7.60 17.11 -19.38
C LEU A 102 7.58 18.59 -19.77
N ASP A 103 8.59 19.05 -20.52
CA ASP A 103 8.70 20.41 -21.05
C ASP A 103 7.74 20.70 -22.22
N GLN A 104 7.15 19.66 -22.80
CA GLN A 104 6.17 19.76 -23.89
C GLN A 104 4.73 19.72 -23.41
N LEU A 105 4.47 19.33 -22.15
CA LEU A 105 3.15 19.33 -21.57
C LEU A 105 2.68 20.78 -21.33
N LYS A 106 1.60 21.17 -21.99
CA LYS A 106 1.01 22.51 -21.88
C LYS A 106 -0.26 22.51 -21.03
N ASP A 107 -0.95 21.38 -21.04
CA ASP A 107 -2.23 21.21 -20.36
C ASP A 107 -2.40 19.77 -19.91
N VAL A 108 -3.21 19.54 -18.88
CA VAL A 108 -3.54 18.20 -18.39
C VAL A 108 -4.17 17.33 -19.49
N SER A 109 -4.91 17.94 -20.40
CA SER A 109 -5.50 17.23 -21.55
C SER A 109 -4.50 16.61 -22.51
N ASP A 110 -3.21 17.00 -22.42
CA ASP A 110 -2.13 16.38 -23.19
C ASP A 110 -1.70 15.03 -22.60
N ILE A 111 -2.04 14.76 -21.33
CA ILE A 111 -1.68 13.51 -20.63
C ILE A 111 -2.56 12.37 -21.15
N LYS A 112 -1.93 11.36 -21.73
CA LYS A 112 -2.60 10.19 -22.32
C LYS A 112 -2.04 8.89 -21.72
N ILE A 113 -2.47 8.58 -20.51
CA ILE A 113 -2.19 7.27 -19.88
C ILE A 113 -3.01 6.20 -20.62
N PRO A 114 -2.48 4.99 -20.84
CA PRO A 114 -3.24 3.90 -21.45
C PRO A 114 -4.59 3.67 -20.75
N ALA A 115 -5.67 3.58 -21.54
CA ALA A 115 -7.02 3.47 -21.00
C ALA A 115 -7.19 2.24 -20.09
N GLU A 116 -6.50 1.13 -20.39
CA GLU A 116 -6.51 -0.08 -19.57
C GLU A 116 -5.96 0.20 -18.16
N HIS A 117 -4.86 0.95 -18.04
CA HIS A 117 -4.27 1.32 -16.75
C HIS A 117 -5.19 2.24 -15.95
N VAL A 118 -5.75 3.27 -16.60
CA VAL A 118 -6.69 4.20 -15.94
C VAL A 118 -7.93 3.46 -15.45
N GLU A 119 -8.50 2.59 -16.27
CA GLU A 119 -9.68 1.81 -15.92
C GLU A 119 -9.40 0.81 -14.80
N PHE A 120 -8.24 0.13 -14.84
CA PHE A 120 -7.80 -0.74 -13.76
C PHE A 120 -7.71 0.02 -12.43
N ILE A 121 -7.00 1.15 -12.41
CA ILE A 121 -6.83 1.99 -11.23
C ILE A 121 -8.17 2.54 -10.72
N ARG A 122 -9.07 2.93 -11.64
CA ARG A 122 -10.40 3.45 -11.32
C ARG A 122 -11.30 2.43 -10.60
N ASN A 123 -11.09 1.15 -10.85
CA ASN A 123 -11.87 0.08 -10.26
C ASN A 123 -11.27 -0.50 -8.96
N LEU A 124 -10.13 0.01 -8.50
CA LEU A 124 -9.52 -0.47 -7.26
C LEU A 124 -10.39 -0.11 -6.04
N PRO A 125 -10.68 -1.07 -5.15
CA PRO A 125 -11.39 -0.82 -3.90
C PRO A 125 -10.53 0.00 -2.92
N PHE A 126 -11.18 0.72 -2.00
CA PHE A 126 -10.50 1.52 -0.98
C PHE A 126 -10.10 0.71 0.25
N TYR A 127 -10.72 -0.42 0.49
CA TYR A 127 -10.38 -1.34 1.57
C TYR A 127 -10.74 -2.78 1.21
N HIS A 128 -10.18 -3.70 1.94
CA HIS A 128 -10.60 -5.09 1.97
C HIS A 128 -10.70 -5.54 3.43
N GLU A 129 -11.64 -6.42 3.72
CA GLU A 129 -11.77 -7.06 5.03
C GLU A 129 -12.00 -8.56 4.88
N ASP A 130 -11.35 -9.34 5.73
CA ASP A 130 -11.60 -10.77 5.86
C ASP A 130 -11.69 -11.16 7.36
N GLU A 131 -11.76 -12.43 7.66
CA GLU A 131 -11.88 -12.93 9.05
C GLU A 131 -10.69 -12.51 9.93
N GLN A 132 -9.52 -12.30 9.35
CA GLN A 132 -8.28 -12.07 10.08
C GLN A 132 -8.03 -10.58 10.33
N ALA A 133 -8.27 -9.72 9.31
CA ALA A 133 -7.85 -8.33 9.36
C ALA A 133 -8.70 -7.42 8.47
N ILE A 134 -8.53 -6.11 8.68
CA ILE A 134 -8.88 -5.04 7.78
C ILE A 134 -7.60 -4.60 7.06
N TYR A 135 -7.70 -4.31 5.78
CA TYR A 135 -6.62 -3.82 4.94
C TYR A 135 -7.08 -2.51 4.32
N VAL A 136 -6.30 -1.46 4.48
CA VAL A 136 -6.62 -0.11 4.04
C VAL A 136 -5.34 0.60 3.62
N HIS A 137 -5.43 1.58 2.72
CA HIS A 137 -4.21 2.27 2.29
C HIS A 137 -3.61 3.11 3.42
N ALA A 138 -4.36 4.05 4.02
CA ALA A 138 -3.80 4.98 5.01
C ALA A 138 -4.22 4.69 6.46
N GLY A 139 -5.50 4.49 6.72
CA GLY A 139 -5.99 4.23 8.07
C GLY A 139 -7.51 4.33 8.19
N LEU A 140 -7.98 4.36 9.42
CA LEU A 140 -9.40 4.34 9.79
C LEU A 140 -9.70 5.42 10.83
N VAL A 141 -10.97 5.81 10.92
CA VAL A 141 -11.47 6.51 12.11
C VAL A 141 -11.67 5.47 13.22
N PRO A 142 -11.04 5.62 14.42
CA PRO A 142 -11.22 4.69 15.51
C PRO A 142 -12.69 4.50 15.90
N GLY A 143 -13.17 3.26 15.88
CA GLY A 143 -14.56 2.92 16.21
C GLY A 143 -15.53 2.92 15.02
N GLU A 144 -15.11 3.34 13.84
CA GLU A 144 -15.91 3.26 12.62
C GLU A 144 -15.49 2.05 11.76
N HIS A 145 -16.46 1.48 11.05
CA HIS A 145 -16.17 0.44 10.05
C HIS A 145 -15.70 1.11 8.75
N PRO A 146 -14.74 0.54 7.98
CA PRO A 146 -14.27 1.15 6.74
C PRO A 146 -15.37 1.40 5.69
N ALA A 147 -16.47 0.63 5.72
CA ALA A 147 -17.61 0.87 4.85
C ALA A 147 -18.37 2.18 5.15
N ASP A 148 -18.26 2.68 6.37
CA ASP A 148 -18.94 3.90 6.86
C ASP A 148 -17.96 5.09 6.92
N THR A 149 -16.66 4.85 6.72
CA THR A 149 -15.59 5.85 6.75
C THR A 149 -15.48 6.54 5.39
N ASP A 150 -15.26 7.86 5.41
CA ASP A 150 -15.01 8.64 4.20
C ASP A 150 -13.79 8.09 3.44
N THR A 151 -13.88 8.00 2.12
CA THR A 151 -12.81 7.47 1.26
C THR A 151 -11.52 8.29 1.38
N ASP A 152 -11.62 9.61 1.59
CA ASP A 152 -10.45 10.46 1.81
C ASP A 152 -9.70 10.06 3.09
N VAL A 153 -10.42 9.68 4.14
CA VAL A 153 -9.77 9.16 5.35
C VAL A 153 -9.03 7.85 5.05
N LEU A 154 -9.66 6.95 4.29
CA LEU A 154 -9.08 5.64 3.98
C LEU A 154 -7.75 5.75 3.20
N VAL A 155 -7.57 6.82 2.39
CA VAL A 155 -6.39 6.98 1.54
C VAL A 155 -5.42 8.10 1.97
N TRP A 156 -5.82 9.02 2.89
CA TRP A 156 -4.99 10.17 3.27
C TRP A 156 -4.68 10.31 4.75
N THR A 157 -5.40 9.63 5.64
CA THR A 157 -5.26 9.93 7.07
C THR A 157 -3.85 9.66 7.59
N ARG A 158 -3.37 10.58 8.44
CA ARG A 158 -2.17 10.45 9.27
C ARG A 158 -2.48 10.76 10.72
N ASP A 159 -3.69 10.40 11.15
CA ASP A 159 -4.18 10.71 12.48
C ASP A 159 -3.46 9.88 13.56
N LEU A 160 -2.94 10.59 14.57
CA LEU A 160 -2.28 9.96 15.70
C LEU A 160 -3.24 9.11 16.55
N ASP A 161 -4.54 9.44 16.56
CA ASP A 161 -5.55 8.66 17.29
C ASP A 161 -5.72 7.27 16.67
N PHE A 162 -5.62 7.16 15.33
CA PHE A 162 -5.56 5.86 14.68
C PHE A 162 -4.29 5.09 15.07
N PHE A 163 -3.12 5.70 14.94
CA PHE A 163 -1.85 5.00 15.19
C PHE A 163 -1.68 4.57 16.66
N LYS A 164 -2.19 5.33 17.61
CA LYS A 164 -1.99 5.11 19.05
C LYS A 164 -3.20 4.53 19.76
N GLY A 165 -4.39 4.91 19.33
CA GLY A 165 -5.66 4.64 20.01
C GLY A 165 -6.50 3.54 19.41
N TYR A 166 -6.11 2.98 18.25
CA TYR A 166 -6.89 1.94 17.58
C TYR A 166 -7.02 0.68 18.46
N THR A 167 -8.24 0.19 18.59
CA THR A 167 -8.58 -1.00 19.39
C THR A 167 -9.44 -2.01 18.64
N GLY A 168 -9.58 -1.83 17.32
CA GLY A 168 -10.39 -2.67 16.46
C GLY A 168 -9.74 -4.00 16.09
N LYS A 169 -10.28 -4.62 15.06
CA LYS A 169 -9.71 -5.77 14.37
C LYS A 169 -8.31 -5.45 13.85
N LEU A 170 -7.42 -6.43 13.75
CA LEU A 170 -6.09 -6.21 13.16
C LEU A 170 -6.20 -5.41 11.86
N CYS A 171 -5.43 -4.34 11.72
CA CYS A 171 -5.51 -3.43 10.57
C CYS A 171 -4.13 -3.25 9.95
N PHE A 172 -3.99 -3.63 8.67
CA PHE A 172 -2.79 -3.39 7.87
C PHE A 172 -2.95 -2.12 7.07
N PHE A 173 -1.90 -1.27 7.07
CA PHE A 173 -1.90 0.00 6.34
C PHE A 173 -0.52 0.35 5.77
N GLY A 174 -0.50 1.24 4.76
CA GLY A 174 0.65 1.82 4.07
C GLY A 174 0.74 3.33 4.27
N HIS A 175 0.90 4.10 3.19
CA HIS A 175 0.78 5.55 3.08
C HIS A 175 1.75 6.37 3.93
N THR A 176 1.83 6.10 5.22
CA THR A 176 2.72 6.82 6.13
C THR A 176 4.00 6.00 6.30
N PRO A 177 5.13 6.46 5.71
CA PRO A 177 6.37 5.74 5.89
C PRO A 177 6.65 5.48 7.36
N THR A 178 6.96 4.24 7.70
CA THR A 178 7.10 3.80 9.09
C THR A 178 8.11 4.61 9.89
N GLY A 179 9.05 5.28 9.21
CA GLY A 179 9.98 6.21 9.80
C GLY A 179 9.32 7.42 10.49
N PHE A 180 8.12 7.82 10.06
CA PHE A 180 7.38 8.96 10.60
C PHE A 180 6.32 8.55 11.64
N LEU A 181 6.04 7.27 11.78
CA LEU A 181 5.08 6.76 12.75
C LEU A 181 5.61 6.88 14.19
N PRO A 182 4.73 6.83 15.22
CA PRO A 182 5.14 6.90 16.62
C PRO A 182 6.20 5.86 16.99
N ARG A 183 7.17 6.25 17.83
CA ARG A 183 8.33 5.39 18.16
C ARG A 183 7.94 4.09 18.87
N GLU A 184 6.85 4.11 19.60
CA GLU A 184 6.36 2.99 20.42
C GLU A 184 6.08 1.72 19.60
N GLY A 185 5.71 1.86 18.32
CA GLY A 185 5.41 0.75 17.41
C GLY A 185 6.54 0.36 16.47
N ARG A 186 7.65 1.12 16.42
CA ARG A 186 8.73 0.88 15.47
C ARG A 186 9.78 -0.09 15.99
N SER A 187 10.21 -1.01 15.14
CA SER A 187 11.24 -2.00 15.49
C SER A 187 12.66 -1.55 15.10
N ARG A 188 12.87 -0.97 13.93
CA ARG A 188 14.17 -0.58 13.36
C ARG A 188 14.01 0.49 12.26
N ARG A 189 15.09 0.99 11.68
CA ARG A 189 15.08 2.09 10.68
C ARG A 189 14.11 1.86 9.53
N TRP A 190 14.11 0.70 8.90
CA TRP A 190 13.15 0.30 7.87
C TRP A 190 12.28 -0.86 8.34
N GLY A 191 12.04 -0.93 9.65
CA GLY A 191 11.14 -1.89 10.24
C GLY A 191 9.69 -1.47 10.07
N ILE A 192 8.81 -2.45 10.12
CA ILE A 192 7.39 -2.17 10.12
C ILE A 192 6.94 -1.60 11.47
N TYR A 193 5.78 -0.96 11.47
CA TYR A 193 5.12 -0.46 12.67
C TYR A 193 4.11 -1.49 13.18
N ILE A 194 4.14 -1.81 14.48
CA ILE A 194 3.13 -2.68 15.11
C ILE A 194 2.74 -2.08 16.45
N HIS A 195 1.50 -1.62 16.58
CA HIS A 195 0.97 -1.05 17.81
C HIS A 195 -0.55 -1.18 17.87
N ASN A 196 -1.10 -1.66 19.01
CA ASN A 196 -2.54 -1.72 19.27
C ASN A 196 -3.41 -2.33 18.14
N GLY A 197 -2.90 -3.33 17.43
CA GLY A 197 -3.60 -3.94 16.30
C GLY A 197 -3.37 -3.22 14.96
N CYS A 198 -2.72 -2.06 14.94
CA CYS A 198 -2.25 -1.42 13.70
C CYS A 198 -0.92 -2.01 13.24
N VAL A 199 -0.80 -2.33 11.96
CA VAL A 199 0.41 -2.83 11.31
C VAL A 199 0.72 -1.97 10.08
N GLY A 200 1.65 -1.03 10.24
CA GLY A 200 2.13 -0.18 9.13
C GLY A 200 3.30 -0.84 8.41
N ILE A 201 3.21 -0.96 7.10
CA ILE A 201 4.21 -1.66 6.29
C ILE A 201 4.77 -0.83 5.12
N ASP A 202 4.44 0.46 5.04
CA ASP A 202 5.11 1.36 4.13
C ASP A 202 6.53 1.63 4.61
N THR A 203 7.50 0.98 3.98
CA THR A 203 8.93 1.17 4.24
C THR A 203 9.62 2.02 3.17
N SER A 204 8.88 2.72 2.32
CA SER A 204 9.37 3.41 1.11
C SER A 204 9.96 4.80 1.38
N GLY A 205 10.21 5.27 2.51
CA GLY A 205 10.49 6.68 2.81
C GLY A 205 11.85 7.25 2.40
N GLU A 206 12.85 6.45 1.99
CA GLU A 206 14.21 6.91 1.72
C GLU A 206 14.88 6.09 0.60
N ASP A 207 15.91 6.65 -0.03
CA ASP A 207 16.76 5.92 -0.97
C ASP A 207 17.39 4.69 -0.29
N GLY A 208 17.32 3.56 -1.00
CA GLY A 208 17.81 2.28 -0.48
C GLY A 208 16.82 1.56 0.45
N SER A 209 15.64 2.12 0.71
CA SER A 209 14.62 1.45 1.50
C SER A 209 14.03 0.23 0.81
N PRO A 210 13.67 -0.83 1.54
CA PRO A 210 13.11 -2.03 0.97
C PRO A 210 11.63 -1.87 0.58
N LEU A 211 11.15 -2.78 -0.27
CA LEU A 211 9.73 -3.10 -0.39
C LEU A 211 9.40 -4.22 0.59
N SER A 212 8.38 -4.03 1.41
CA SER A 212 8.00 -4.95 2.47
C SER A 212 6.76 -5.76 2.14
N CYS A 213 6.80 -7.04 2.52
CA CYS A 213 5.66 -7.95 2.53
C CYS A 213 5.60 -8.66 3.88
N ILE A 214 4.42 -8.82 4.43
CA ILE A 214 4.22 -9.58 5.67
C ILE A 214 3.21 -10.71 5.48
N GLN A 215 3.54 -11.90 5.99
CA GLN A 215 2.57 -12.98 6.13
C GLN A 215 1.74 -12.79 7.39
N VAL A 216 0.44 -12.65 7.25
CA VAL A 216 -0.50 -12.29 8.32
C VAL A 216 -0.52 -13.31 9.46
N GLU A 217 -0.57 -14.59 9.14
CA GLU A 217 -0.74 -15.67 10.13
C GLU A 217 0.47 -15.89 11.03
N THR A 218 1.66 -15.66 10.48
CA THR A 218 2.94 -15.94 11.15
C THR A 218 3.70 -14.71 11.56
N PHE A 219 3.30 -13.53 11.07
CA PHE A 219 4.06 -12.30 11.18
C PHE A 219 5.50 -12.45 10.66
N THR A 220 5.64 -13.20 9.56
CA THR A 220 6.92 -13.29 8.84
C THR A 220 7.03 -12.13 7.87
N LEU A 221 8.03 -11.27 8.07
CA LEU A 221 8.36 -10.13 7.24
C LEU A 221 9.36 -10.53 6.16
N TYR A 222 9.09 -10.14 4.93
CA TYR A 222 9.97 -10.25 3.77
C TYR A 222 10.28 -8.84 3.28
N GLN A 223 11.55 -8.51 3.10
CA GLN A 223 11.98 -7.18 2.65
C GLN A 223 12.95 -7.32 1.48
N SER A 224 12.55 -6.85 0.31
CA SER A 224 13.40 -6.80 -0.88
C SER A 224 14.11 -5.46 -0.99
N TYR A 225 15.42 -5.47 -1.15
CA TYR A 225 16.29 -4.28 -1.15
C TYR A 225 16.75 -3.92 -2.56
N PRO A 226 16.93 -2.61 -2.86
CA PRO A 226 17.48 -2.14 -4.14
C PRO A 226 18.90 -2.68 -4.42
N SER A 227 19.67 -2.95 -3.37
CA SER A 227 21.00 -3.58 -3.48
C SER A 227 20.96 -5.04 -3.91
N GLY A 228 19.78 -5.62 -4.03
CA GLY A 228 19.54 -7.03 -4.29
C GLY A 228 19.31 -7.86 -3.02
N GLY A 229 18.61 -8.97 -3.19
CA GLY A 229 18.28 -9.90 -2.10
C GLY A 229 16.98 -9.56 -1.34
N THR A 230 16.44 -10.58 -0.70
CA THR A 230 15.27 -10.48 0.17
C THR A 230 15.64 -10.99 1.55
N GLU A 231 15.49 -10.14 2.56
CA GLU A 231 15.64 -10.52 3.96
C GLU A 231 14.33 -11.10 4.48
N VAL A 232 14.43 -12.09 5.39
CA VAL A 232 13.27 -12.73 6.01
C VAL A 232 13.44 -12.68 7.52
N GLU A 233 12.45 -12.14 8.20
CA GLU A 233 12.43 -12.02 9.66
C GLU A 233 11.10 -12.49 10.23
N ARG A 234 11.09 -13.33 11.25
CA ARG A 234 9.89 -13.66 12.00
C ARG A 234 9.74 -12.71 13.18
N LEU A 235 8.74 -11.85 13.11
CA LEU A 235 8.50 -10.85 14.13
C LEU A 235 7.85 -11.48 15.38
N LYS A 236 8.25 -10.99 16.56
CA LYS A 236 7.59 -11.34 17.81
C LYS A 236 6.31 -10.52 17.94
N HIS A 237 5.18 -11.07 17.49
CA HIS A 237 3.88 -10.44 17.67
C HIS A 237 3.10 -11.13 18.79
N ARG A 238 2.54 -10.33 19.72
CA ARG A 238 1.44 -10.78 20.57
C ARG A 238 0.14 -10.44 19.83
N LYS A 239 -0.65 -11.46 19.45
CA LYS A 239 -2.01 -11.19 18.96
C LYS A 239 -2.69 -10.24 19.94
N PRO A 240 -3.40 -9.19 19.48
CA PRO A 240 -4.25 -8.40 20.36
C PRO A 240 -5.16 -9.40 21.10
N SER A 241 -5.22 -9.30 22.41
CA SER A 241 -6.22 -10.06 23.17
C SER A 241 -7.58 -9.64 22.61
N ALA A 242 -8.40 -10.61 22.21
CA ALA A 242 -9.76 -10.33 21.78
C ALA A 242 -10.41 -9.37 22.79
N PRO A 243 -11.13 -8.33 22.34
CA PRO A 243 -11.78 -7.40 23.25
C PRO A 243 -12.65 -8.20 24.20
N THR A 244 -12.37 -8.11 25.49
CA THR A 244 -13.21 -8.71 26.52
C THR A 244 -14.51 -7.91 26.49
N VAL A 245 -15.53 -8.44 25.83
CA VAL A 245 -16.87 -7.89 25.90
C VAL A 245 -17.30 -7.98 27.36
N ARG A 246 -17.15 -6.91 28.12
CA ARG A 246 -17.81 -6.79 29.43
C ARG A 246 -19.30 -6.67 29.15
N VAL A 247 -20.01 -7.76 29.26
CA VAL A 247 -21.46 -7.74 29.44
C VAL A 247 -21.70 -7.00 30.77
N ALA A 248 -22.25 -5.81 30.71
CA ALA A 248 -22.70 -5.11 31.90
C ALA A 248 -23.83 -5.91 32.56
N PRO A 249 -23.89 -5.92 33.88
CA PRO A 249 -24.91 -6.66 34.65
C PRO A 249 -26.31 -6.13 34.43
#